data_d7de043b1e30ee31088cd31125cc5589
#
_entry.id   d7de043b1e30ee31088cd31125cc5589
#
_cell.length_a   1.000
_cell.length_b   1.000
_cell.length_c   1.000
_cell.angle_alpha   90.00
_cell.angle_beta   90.00
_cell.angle_gamma   90.00
#
_symmetry.space_group_name_H-M   'P 1'
#
loop_
_entity.id
_entity.type
_entity.pdbx_description
1 polymer ?
#
loop_
_entity_poly.entity_id
_entity_poly.type
_entity_poly.pdbx_seq_one_letter_code
_entity_poly.pdbx_strand_id
1 'polypeptide(L)'
;TGADVSFSRVPKKWFIKGDKDKNYYLCANAVQNVSSETADNALKAMKNWSGIDNLKNIKNETLIVWGDKDTSYNFEQVDTLNKNIKNSRLEIFENCSHNVHLEKPNEFNILVEKFINQ
;
A
#
# COMPACT_ATOMS: atom_id res chain seq x y z
N THR A 1 8.33 6.72 25.21
CA THR A 1 7.18 5.87 25.49
C THR A 1 6.85 5.03 24.24
N GLY A 2 6.23 3.84 24.39
CA GLY A 2 6.19 2.78 23.38
C GLY A 2 5.54 3.12 22.03
N ALA A 3 4.68 4.11 21.92
CA ALA A 3 4.01 4.50 20.67
C ALA A 3 4.97 5.18 19.68
N ASP A 4 5.83 6.10 20.14
CA ASP A 4 6.77 6.81 19.27
C ASP A 4 7.77 5.89 18.59
N VAL A 5 8.20 4.83 19.30
CA VAL A 5 9.13 3.81 18.76
C VAL A 5 8.45 2.92 17.72
N SER A 6 7.15 2.66 17.87
CA SER A 6 6.37 1.83 16.94
C SER A 6 6.20 2.53 15.58
N PHE A 7 5.85 3.82 15.58
CA PHE A 7 5.64 4.57 14.34
C PHE A 7 6.90 4.74 13.49
N SER A 8 8.06 4.94 14.12
CA SER A 8 9.33 5.03 13.38
C SER A 8 9.75 3.73 12.69
N ARG A 9 9.19 2.59 13.13
CA ARG A 9 9.50 1.26 12.56
C ARG A 9 8.61 0.87 11.40
N VAL A 10 7.39 1.41 11.34
CA VAL A 10 6.41 1.04 10.30
C VAL A 10 6.91 1.36 8.89
N PRO A 11 7.41 2.58 8.59
CA PRO A 11 7.92 2.89 7.25
C PRO A 11 9.07 2.01 6.79
N LYS A 12 9.89 1.47 7.71
CA LYS A 12 10.99 0.56 7.35
C LYS A 12 10.49 -0.72 6.68
N LYS A 13 9.32 -1.21 7.08
CA LYS A 13 8.70 -2.42 6.51
C LYS A 13 8.10 -2.22 5.12
N TRP A 14 7.95 -0.97 4.70
CA TRP A 14 7.36 -0.63 3.41
C TRP A 14 8.35 -0.68 2.24
N PHE A 15 9.63 -0.93 2.54
CA PHE A 15 10.71 -1.01 1.57
C PHE A 15 11.53 -2.28 1.78
N ILE A 16 11.96 -2.93 0.70
CA ILE A 16 12.85 -4.09 0.78
C ILE A 16 14.17 -3.74 1.49
N LYS A 17 14.72 -2.57 1.15
CA LYS A 17 15.97 -2.09 1.74
C LYS A 17 15.77 -1.39 3.09
N GLY A 18 14.53 -1.34 3.58
CA GLY A 18 14.19 -0.64 4.81
C GLY A 18 14.60 0.83 4.78
N ASP A 19 15.25 1.29 5.84
CA ASP A 19 15.74 2.67 5.97
C ASP A 19 16.95 3.02 5.08
N LYS A 20 17.50 2.05 4.36
CA LYS A 20 18.57 2.25 3.35
C LYS A 20 18.01 2.55 1.96
N ASP A 21 16.70 2.50 1.77
CA ASP A 21 16.10 2.90 0.50
C ASP A 21 16.20 4.42 0.32
N LYS A 22 16.57 4.84 -0.90
CA LYS A 22 16.78 6.26 -1.22
C LYS A 22 15.53 7.12 -1.02
N ASN A 23 14.34 6.53 -1.11
CA ASN A 23 13.05 7.21 -0.97
C ASN A 23 12.43 7.01 0.42
N TYR A 24 13.09 6.28 1.32
CA TYR A 24 12.61 6.04 2.68
C TYR A 24 12.30 7.33 3.44
N TYR A 25 13.10 8.39 3.24
CA TYR A 25 12.91 9.67 3.92
C TYR A 25 11.53 10.29 3.70
N LEU A 26 10.90 10.05 2.54
CA LEU A 26 9.56 10.55 2.25
C LEU A 26 8.52 10.00 3.25
N CYS A 27 8.57 8.71 3.51
CA CYS A 27 7.69 8.08 4.49
C CYS A 27 8.08 8.41 5.92
N ALA A 28 9.38 8.45 6.23
CA ALA A 28 9.88 8.81 7.56
C ALA A 28 9.43 10.21 7.96
N ASN A 29 9.55 11.19 7.05
CA ASN A 29 9.10 12.56 7.29
C ASN A 29 7.58 12.66 7.48
N ALA A 30 6.81 11.89 6.70
CA ALA A 30 5.34 11.91 6.81
C ALA A 30 4.83 11.44 8.18
N VAL A 31 5.52 10.51 8.83
CA VAL A 31 5.08 9.97 10.13
C VAL A 31 5.60 10.76 11.34
N GLN A 32 6.58 11.65 11.17
CA GLN A 32 7.19 12.41 12.29
C GLN A 32 6.20 13.27 13.06
N ASN A 33 5.18 13.80 12.39
CA ASN A 33 4.20 14.70 12.95
C ASN A 33 2.87 14.03 13.31
N VAL A 34 2.80 12.70 13.23
CA VAL A 34 1.60 11.95 13.56
C VAL A 34 1.57 11.70 15.08
N SER A 35 0.57 12.23 15.78
CA SER A 35 0.40 11.94 17.20
C SER A 35 -0.02 10.49 17.43
N SER A 36 0.33 9.94 18.60
CA SER A 36 -0.09 8.58 18.99
C SER A 36 -1.62 8.47 18.99
N GLU A 37 -2.33 9.48 19.41
CA GLU A 37 -3.80 9.52 19.41
C GLU A 37 -4.37 9.43 17.99
N THR A 38 -3.83 10.21 17.05
CA THR A 38 -4.25 10.17 15.64
C THR A 38 -4.05 8.78 15.05
N ALA A 39 -2.93 8.18 15.33
CA ALA A 39 -2.59 6.86 14.83
C ALA A 39 -3.48 5.76 15.43
N ASP A 40 -3.72 5.80 16.74
CA ASP A 40 -4.63 4.86 17.41
C ASP A 40 -6.05 4.98 16.88
N ASN A 41 -6.53 6.18 16.62
CA ASN A 41 -7.85 6.42 16.06
C ASN A 41 -7.94 5.92 14.61
N ALA A 42 -6.91 6.12 13.79
CA ALA A 42 -6.84 5.57 12.44
C ALA A 42 -6.86 4.03 12.45
N LEU A 43 -6.08 3.39 13.31
CA LEU A 43 -6.06 1.93 13.45
C LEU A 43 -7.41 1.38 13.91
N LYS A 44 -8.09 2.05 14.86
CA LYS A 44 -9.43 1.67 15.29
C LYS A 44 -10.45 1.78 14.16
N ALA A 45 -10.39 2.86 13.38
CA ALA A 45 -11.25 3.06 12.21
C ALA A 45 -11.02 1.94 11.18
N MET A 46 -9.78 1.63 10.85
CA MET A 46 -9.43 0.53 9.92
C MET A 46 -9.93 -0.82 10.41
N LYS A 47 -9.80 -1.12 11.71
CA LYS A 47 -10.26 -2.38 12.31
C LYS A 47 -11.77 -2.55 12.24
N ASN A 48 -12.52 -1.46 12.36
CA ASN A 48 -13.99 -1.48 12.41
C ASN A 48 -14.63 -1.31 11.02
N TRP A 49 -13.84 -1.04 9.98
CA TRP A 49 -14.34 -0.85 8.63
C TRP A 49 -14.21 -2.14 7.80
N SER A 50 -15.23 -2.42 7.00
CA SER A 50 -15.18 -3.45 5.96
C SER A 50 -15.86 -2.95 4.69
N GLY A 51 -15.17 -3.02 3.57
CA GLY A 51 -15.69 -2.66 2.25
C GLY A 51 -15.94 -3.86 1.33
N ILE A 52 -15.73 -5.09 1.80
CA ILE A 52 -15.76 -6.30 0.96
C ILE A 52 -17.09 -6.43 0.22
N ASP A 53 -18.22 -6.25 0.90
CA ASP A 53 -19.55 -6.39 0.30
C ASP A 53 -19.84 -5.34 -0.79
N ASN A 54 -19.11 -4.24 -0.78
CA ASN A 54 -19.25 -3.14 -1.73
C ASN A 54 -18.33 -3.23 -2.94
N LEU A 55 -17.35 -4.11 -2.96
CA LEU A 55 -16.40 -4.27 -4.08
C LEU A 55 -17.11 -4.56 -5.40
N LYS A 56 -18.16 -5.38 -5.37
CA LYS A 56 -19.00 -5.69 -6.55
C LYS A 56 -19.71 -4.48 -7.18
N ASN A 57 -19.81 -3.38 -6.42
CA ASN A 57 -20.44 -2.15 -6.87
C ASN A 57 -19.47 -1.24 -7.63
N ILE A 58 -18.19 -1.51 -7.58
CA ILE A 58 -17.16 -0.80 -8.36
C ILE A 58 -17.28 -1.22 -9.82
N LYS A 59 -17.67 -0.28 -10.67
CA LYS A 59 -17.89 -0.50 -12.12
C LYS A 59 -16.73 0.02 -12.97
N ASN A 60 -15.90 0.86 -12.39
CA ASN A 60 -14.76 1.47 -13.05
C ASN A 60 -13.70 0.42 -13.38
N GLU A 61 -12.97 0.64 -14.46
CA GLU A 61 -11.72 -0.07 -14.69
C GLU A 61 -10.76 0.21 -13.54
N THR A 62 -10.20 -0.84 -12.97
CA THR A 62 -9.42 -0.77 -11.74
C THR A 62 -8.09 -1.50 -11.92
N LEU A 63 -7.00 -0.79 -11.71
CA LEU A 63 -5.67 -1.36 -11.64
C LEU A 63 -5.28 -1.57 -10.17
N ILE A 64 -5.02 -2.82 -9.82
CA ILE A 64 -4.51 -3.21 -8.50
C ILE A 64 -3.02 -3.49 -8.65
N VAL A 65 -2.20 -2.78 -7.89
CA VAL A 65 -0.73 -2.96 -7.91
C VAL A 65 -0.27 -3.47 -6.56
N TRP A 66 0.55 -4.51 -6.57
CA TRP A 66 1.04 -5.12 -5.35
C TRP A 66 2.50 -5.60 -5.50
N GLY A 67 3.30 -5.39 -4.45
CA GLY A 67 4.65 -5.91 -4.35
C GLY A 67 4.67 -7.29 -3.68
N ASP A 68 5.36 -8.27 -4.29
CA ASP A 68 5.39 -9.67 -3.83
C ASP A 68 6.06 -9.87 -2.46
N LYS A 69 6.75 -8.85 -1.95
CA LYS A 69 7.38 -8.81 -0.61
C LYS A 69 6.65 -7.87 0.35
N ASP A 70 5.44 -7.43 0.03
CA ASP A 70 4.65 -6.62 0.95
C ASP A 70 4.29 -7.43 2.19
N THR A 71 4.66 -6.88 3.36
CA THR A 71 4.34 -7.45 4.67
C THR A 71 3.15 -6.77 5.35
N SER A 72 2.60 -5.71 4.74
CA SER A 72 1.42 -4.99 5.25
C SER A 72 0.13 -5.60 4.73
N TYR A 73 0.11 -6.01 3.45
CA TYR A 73 -1.00 -6.70 2.81
C TYR A 73 -0.50 -7.96 2.11
N ASN A 74 -1.13 -9.09 2.39
CA ASN A 74 -0.78 -10.36 1.77
C ASN A 74 -1.49 -10.57 0.43
N PHE A 75 -1.06 -11.60 -0.32
CA PHE A 75 -1.64 -11.94 -1.62
C PHE A 75 -3.14 -12.21 -1.55
N GLU A 76 -3.64 -12.89 -0.52
CA GLU A 76 -5.06 -13.22 -0.38
C GLU A 76 -5.94 -11.96 -0.33
N GLN A 77 -5.46 -10.91 0.34
CA GLN A 77 -6.19 -9.63 0.42
C GLN A 77 -6.30 -8.94 -0.95
N VAL A 78 -5.21 -8.88 -1.71
CA VAL A 78 -5.23 -8.26 -3.04
C VAL A 78 -5.95 -9.12 -4.08
N ASP A 79 -5.86 -10.43 -3.97
CA ASP A 79 -6.62 -11.38 -4.79
C ASP A 79 -8.13 -11.27 -4.52
N THR A 80 -8.51 -11.04 -3.26
CA THR A 80 -9.90 -10.75 -2.89
C THR A 80 -10.43 -9.49 -3.61
N LEU A 81 -9.63 -8.42 -3.67
CA LEU A 81 -10.01 -7.23 -4.45
C LEU A 81 -10.19 -7.58 -5.93
N ASN A 82 -9.22 -8.27 -6.51
CA ASN A 82 -9.24 -8.64 -7.93
C ASN A 82 -10.42 -9.55 -8.31
N LYS A 83 -10.80 -10.46 -7.44
CA LYS A 83 -11.94 -11.36 -7.67
C LYS A 83 -13.30 -10.69 -7.52
N ASN A 84 -13.40 -9.66 -6.68
CA ASN A 84 -14.69 -9.03 -6.35
C ASN A 84 -14.93 -7.71 -7.09
N ILE A 85 -13.91 -7.09 -7.68
CA ILE A 85 -14.07 -5.94 -8.57
C ILE A 85 -14.10 -6.43 -10.01
N LYS A 86 -15.27 -6.37 -10.65
CA LYS A 86 -15.53 -6.99 -11.96
C LYS A 86 -14.54 -6.58 -13.05
N ASN A 87 -14.18 -5.30 -13.10
CA ASN A 87 -13.33 -4.73 -14.14
C ASN A 87 -11.93 -4.42 -13.55
N SER A 88 -11.36 -5.35 -12.80
CA SER A 88 -10.03 -5.16 -12.22
C SER A 88 -8.97 -6.00 -12.90
N ARG A 89 -7.72 -5.52 -12.79
CA ARG A 89 -6.51 -6.18 -13.20
C ARG A 89 -5.48 -6.07 -12.07
N LEU A 90 -4.91 -7.19 -11.67
CA LEU A 90 -3.84 -7.25 -10.66
C LEU A 90 -2.48 -7.35 -11.36
N GLU A 91 -1.60 -6.41 -11.05
CA GLU A 91 -0.20 -6.39 -11.48
C GLU A 91 0.71 -6.57 -10.27
N ILE A 92 1.56 -7.59 -10.35
CA ILE A 92 2.47 -7.98 -9.27
C ILE A 92 3.88 -7.53 -9.63
N PHE A 93 4.47 -6.74 -8.73
CA PHE A 93 5.86 -6.31 -8.85
C PHE A 93 6.76 -7.24 -8.06
N GLU A 94 7.60 -7.99 -8.75
CA GLU A 94 8.58 -8.88 -8.13
C GLU A 94 9.66 -8.10 -7.38
N ASN A 95 10.14 -8.66 -6.27
CA ASN A 95 11.17 -8.04 -5.42
C ASN A 95 10.81 -6.59 -5.05
N CYS A 96 9.57 -6.37 -4.66
CA CYS A 96 9.05 -5.07 -4.27
C CYS A 96 8.18 -5.20 -3.03
N SER A 97 8.27 -4.24 -2.13
CA SER A 97 7.48 -4.22 -0.91
C SER A 97 6.22 -3.34 -1.06
N HIS A 98 5.77 -2.74 0.01
CA HIS A 98 4.52 -1.99 0.10
C HIS A 98 4.49 -0.74 -0.79
N ASN A 99 5.60 -0.01 -0.89
CA ASN A 99 5.68 1.24 -1.64
C ASN A 99 6.21 1.04 -3.07
N VAL A 100 5.48 0.29 -3.88
CA VAL A 100 5.85 -0.03 -5.28
C VAL A 100 6.25 1.22 -6.07
N HIS A 101 5.47 2.31 -5.96
CA HIS A 101 5.70 3.56 -6.65
C HIS A 101 6.99 4.29 -6.21
N LEU A 102 7.51 4.01 -5.03
CA LEU A 102 8.76 4.57 -4.52
C LEU A 102 9.96 3.65 -4.78
N GLU A 103 9.76 2.33 -4.72
CA GLU A 103 10.82 1.36 -4.96
C GLU A 103 11.11 1.17 -6.47
N LYS A 104 10.06 1.21 -7.31
CA LYS A 104 10.14 1.00 -8.76
C LYS A 104 9.38 2.10 -9.55
N PRO A 105 9.76 3.37 -9.38
CA PRO A 105 8.99 4.50 -9.91
C PRO A 105 8.83 4.49 -11.44
N ASN A 106 9.87 4.11 -12.17
CA ASN A 106 9.81 4.10 -13.64
C ASN A 106 8.83 3.04 -14.16
N GLU A 107 8.93 1.82 -13.64
CA GLU A 107 8.06 0.70 -14.03
C GLU A 107 6.60 0.99 -13.62
N PHE A 108 6.41 1.53 -12.41
CA PHE A 108 5.10 1.92 -11.91
C PHE A 108 4.46 3.01 -12.78
N ASN A 109 5.20 4.06 -13.10
CA ASN A 109 4.70 5.17 -13.92
C ASN A 109 4.32 4.70 -15.34
N ILE A 110 5.14 3.87 -15.98
CA ILE A 110 4.84 3.28 -17.29
C ILE A 110 3.55 2.44 -17.25
N LEU A 111 3.38 1.64 -16.19
CA LEU A 111 2.19 0.83 -16.02
C LEU A 111 0.93 1.68 -15.87
N VAL A 112 0.99 2.70 -15.02
CA VAL A 112 -0.14 3.63 -14.77
C VAL A 112 -0.45 4.42 -16.03
N GLU A 113 0.54 4.94 -16.74
CA GLU A 113 0.35 5.65 -18.00
C GLU A 113 -0.36 4.80 -19.05
N LYS A 114 0.07 3.55 -19.21
CA LYS A 114 -0.59 2.60 -20.12
C LYS A 114 -2.04 2.33 -19.70
N PHE A 115 -2.30 2.24 -18.41
CA PHE A 115 -3.64 1.98 -17.89
C PHE A 115 -4.59 3.16 -18.12
N ILE A 116 -4.11 4.39 -17.93
CA ILE A 116 -4.93 5.60 -18.10
C ILE A 116 -5.25 5.88 -19.58
N ASN A 117 -4.36 5.50 -20.50
CA ASN A 117 -4.47 5.78 -21.94
C ASN A 117 -5.09 4.63 -22.76
N GLN A 118 -5.76 3.70 -22.09
CA GLN A 118 -6.48 2.58 -22.76
C GLN A 118 -7.76 3.02 -23.42
#